data_ef4fc3d0c088115644b247299976eba5
#
_entry.id   ef4fc3d0c088115644b247299976eba5
#
_cell.length_a   1.000
_cell.length_b   1.000
_cell.length_c   1.000
_cell.angle_alpha   90.00
_cell.angle_beta   90.00
_cell.angle_gamma   90.00
#
_symmetry.space_group_name_H-M   'P 1'
#
loop_
_entity.id
_entity.type
_entity.pdbx_description
1 polymer ?
#
loop_
_entity_poly.entity_id
_entity_poly.type
_entity_poly.pdbx_seq_one_letter_code
_entity_poly.pdbx_strand_id
1 'polypeptide(L)'
;RHFQYDHVKTGKRQVGSTFKPFVYAAAIDQLHLSPCDILPRSQITIEAYKYGNPESWSPKNDDGKYGGSMTLMDALANSVNTVTARIMDKVGPQTVVDLVKKLGVESEVLPVPSIALGTADLSVYEMVGAYAAFANKGVYTKPVMVTGIVDKNDTVLYQFTPETRDVLSEETAYVTVKLMEGVTRSGSGARLRTSGAETYRADYREIITGYPYQFTNPIAGKTGTTQNQSDGWFMGMVPNLVTGV
;
A
#
# COMPACT_ATOMS: atom_id res chain seq x y z
N ARG A 1 -8.12 -21.47 28.55
CA ARG A 1 -7.57 -20.87 27.31
C ARG A 1 -6.78 -19.65 27.71
N HIS A 2 -5.49 -19.60 27.34
CA HIS A 2 -4.69 -18.42 27.55
C HIS A 2 -5.07 -17.36 26.54
N PHE A 3 -5.18 -16.12 26.97
CA PHE A 3 -5.43 -14.99 26.11
C PHE A 3 -4.21 -14.82 25.18
N GLN A 4 -4.41 -14.92 23.87
CA GLN A 4 -3.34 -14.70 22.90
C GLN A 4 -3.46 -13.28 22.33
N TYR A 5 -2.31 -12.68 22.05
CA TYR A 5 -2.26 -11.36 21.44
C TYR A 5 -2.79 -11.40 19.99
N ASP A 6 -3.70 -10.51 19.66
CA ASP A 6 -4.25 -10.40 18.32
C ASP A 6 -3.30 -9.58 17.41
N HIS A 7 -2.50 -10.30 16.63
CA HIS A 7 -1.55 -9.70 15.70
C HIS A 7 -2.22 -9.05 14.49
N VAL A 8 -3.48 -9.33 14.21
CA VAL A 8 -4.20 -8.82 13.03
C VAL A 8 -4.84 -7.47 13.34
N LYS A 9 -5.53 -7.36 14.47
CA LYS A 9 -6.32 -6.18 14.81
C LYS A 9 -5.64 -5.27 15.82
N THR A 10 -4.96 -5.86 16.81
CA THR A 10 -4.34 -5.10 17.90
C THR A 10 -2.87 -4.80 17.63
N GLY A 11 -2.18 -5.75 16.97
CA GLY A 11 -0.77 -5.58 16.62
C GLY A 11 -0.58 -4.51 15.58
N LYS A 12 0.19 -3.47 15.91
CA LYS A 12 0.57 -2.39 14.98
C LYS A 12 2.05 -2.46 14.71
N ARG A 13 2.41 -2.27 13.44
CA ARG A 13 3.78 -2.25 12.96
C ARG A 13 3.95 -1.17 11.91
N GLN A 14 5.16 -0.68 11.77
CA GLN A 14 5.51 0.25 10.72
C GLN A 14 5.23 -0.37 9.35
N VAL A 15 4.38 0.27 8.55
CA VAL A 15 3.88 -0.33 7.29
C VAL A 15 4.84 -0.21 6.11
N GLY A 16 5.84 0.64 6.24
CA GLY A 16 6.85 0.83 5.19
C GLY A 16 6.23 1.17 3.84
N SER A 17 6.85 0.69 2.78
CA SER A 17 6.44 1.01 1.41
C SER A 17 5.04 0.55 1.01
N THR A 18 4.32 -0.22 1.84
CA THR A 18 2.90 -0.52 1.58
C THR A 18 2.01 0.71 1.76
N PHE A 19 2.50 1.79 2.35
CA PHE A 19 1.78 3.07 2.43
C PHE A 19 1.77 3.85 1.10
N LYS A 20 2.73 3.60 0.21
CA LYS A 20 2.90 4.37 -1.04
C LYS A 20 1.65 4.44 -1.92
N PRO A 21 0.86 3.38 -2.13
CA PRO A 21 -0.35 3.47 -2.94
C PRO A 21 -1.33 4.55 -2.50
N PHE A 22 -1.41 4.88 -1.21
CA PHE A 22 -2.25 5.98 -0.73
C PHE A 22 -1.73 7.34 -1.17
N VAL A 23 -0.41 7.52 -1.20
CA VAL A 23 0.22 8.74 -1.72
C VAL A 23 -0.05 8.92 -3.21
N TYR A 24 0.06 7.82 -3.97
CA TYR A 24 -0.21 7.82 -5.41
C TYR A 24 -1.70 8.03 -5.71
N ALA A 25 -2.61 7.40 -4.94
CA ALA A 25 -4.04 7.62 -5.07
C ALA A 25 -4.42 9.09 -4.82
N ALA A 26 -3.89 9.69 -3.76
CA ALA A 26 -4.09 11.11 -3.47
C ALA A 26 -3.60 12.01 -4.62
N ALA A 27 -2.47 11.66 -5.24
CA ALA A 27 -1.93 12.43 -6.37
C ALA A 27 -2.77 12.27 -7.65
N ILE A 28 -3.26 11.08 -7.93
CA ILE A 28 -4.17 10.83 -9.05
C ILE A 28 -5.47 11.62 -8.85
N ASP A 29 -6.03 11.56 -7.64
CA ASP A 29 -7.29 12.24 -7.29
C ASP A 29 -7.15 13.77 -7.35
N GLN A 30 -6.13 14.35 -6.73
CA GLN A 30 -6.00 15.78 -6.54
C GLN A 30 -5.22 16.51 -7.64
N LEU A 31 -4.25 15.83 -8.26
CA LEU A 31 -3.36 16.42 -9.25
C LEU A 31 -3.59 15.86 -10.65
N HIS A 32 -4.53 14.92 -10.80
CA HIS A 32 -4.86 14.24 -12.05
C HIS A 32 -3.64 13.61 -12.73
N LEU A 33 -2.71 13.06 -11.92
CA LEU A 33 -1.52 12.41 -12.45
C LEU A 33 -1.88 11.11 -13.17
N SER A 34 -1.23 10.91 -14.30
CA SER A 34 -1.36 9.70 -15.13
C SER A 34 -0.26 8.70 -14.81
N PRO A 35 -0.50 7.38 -14.98
CA PRO A 35 0.55 6.36 -14.91
C PRO A 35 1.76 6.62 -15.81
N CYS A 36 1.56 7.35 -16.92
CA CYS A 36 2.59 7.69 -17.90
C CYS A 36 3.34 8.98 -17.57
N ASP A 37 2.90 9.75 -16.57
CA ASP A 37 3.60 10.98 -16.19
C ASP A 37 5.01 10.68 -15.71
N ILE A 38 5.94 11.50 -16.16
CA ILE A 38 7.37 11.30 -15.91
C ILE A 38 7.83 12.21 -14.79
N LEU A 39 8.44 11.63 -13.78
CA LEU A 39 9.02 12.34 -12.63
C LEU A 39 10.51 12.06 -12.51
N PRO A 40 11.29 13.06 -12.08
CA PRO A 40 12.73 12.88 -11.89
C PRO A 40 13.02 11.97 -10.69
N ARG A 41 14.00 11.07 -10.86
CA ARG A 41 14.50 10.16 -9.82
C ARG A 41 15.67 10.78 -9.02
N SER A 42 15.99 12.04 -9.24
CA SER A 42 17.04 12.74 -8.51
C SER A 42 16.73 12.85 -7.02
N GLN A 43 17.75 13.12 -6.23
CA GLN A 43 17.58 13.43 -4.81
C GLN A 43 16.59 14.57 -4.60
N ILE A 44 15.90 14.55 -3.47
CA ILE A 44 14.99 15.60 -3.03
C ILE A 44 15.22 15.84 -1.55
N THR A 45 15.15 17.10 -1.16
CA THR A 45 15.09 17.51 0.25
C THR A 45 13.79 18.28 0.44
N ILE A 46 13.02 17.89 1.43
CA ILE A 46 11.87 18.64 1.92
C ILE A 46 12.36 19.43 3.11
N GLU A 47 12.29 20.75 3.01
CA GLU A 47 12.86 21.67 3.99
C GLU A 47 12.18 21.55 5.36
N ALA A 48 12.94 21.85 6.40
CA ALA A 48 12.42 21.95 7.76
C ALA A 48 11.23 22.92 7.83
N TYR A 49 10.28 22.61 8.67
CA TYR A 49 9.07 23.40 8.95
C TYR A 49 8.08 23.56 7.79
N LYS A 50 8.38 23.05 6.59
CA LYS A 50 7.45 23.15 5.46
C LYS A 50 6.08 22.52 5.76
N TYR A 51 6.08 21.41 6.50
CA TYR A 51 4.88 20.70 6.93
C TYR A 51 4.87 20.49 8.45
N GLY A 52 5.47 21.39 9.21
CA GLY A 52 5.60 21.26 10.66
C GLY A 52 6.70 20.29 11.13
N ASN A 53 7.44 19.66 10.22
CA ASN A 53 8.57 18.80 10.54
C ASN A 53 9.74 19.65 11.08
N PRO A 54 10.35 19.29 12.23
CA PRO A 54 11.40 20.11 12.84
C PRO A 54 12.71 20.13 12.05
N GLU A 55 12.96 19.12 11.25
CA GLU A 55 14.19 18.94 10.48
C GLU A 55 13.88 18.72 8.98
N SER A 56 14.85 19.06 8.14
CA SER A 56 14.77 18.75 6.72
C SER A 56 14.80 17.22 6.51
N TRP A 57 14.07 16.73 5.52
CA TRP A 57 13.99 15.31 5.21
C TRP A 57 14.42 14.99 3.79
N SER A 58 15.42 14.10 3.66
CA SER A 58 15.99 13.68 2.39
C SER A 58 15.99 12.15 2.29
N PRO A 59 14.95 11.54 1.68
CA PRO A 59 14.88 10.09 1.56
C PRO A 59 15.93 9.55 0.59
N LYS A 60 16.45 8.37 0.92
CA LYS A 60 17.35 7.62 0.04
C LYS A 60 16.59 6.53 -0.72
N ASN A 61 16.99 6.26 -1.96
CA ASN A 61 16.51 5.08 -2.67
C ASN A 61 17.23 3.83 -2.15
N ASP A 62 16.49 2.72 -2.02
CA ASP A 62 17.02 1.48 -1.45
C ASP A 62 18.13 0.87 -2.31
N ASP A 63 18.09 1.09 -3.62
CA ASP A 63 19.12 0.66 -4.58
C ASP A 63 20.31 1.63 -4.70
N GLY A 64 20.28 2.73 -3.95
CA GLY A 64 21.31 3.78 -3.97
C GLY A 64 21.44 4.55 -5.29
N LYS A 65 20.55 4.32 -6.26
CA LYS A 65 20.63 4.93 -7.59
C LYS A 65 19.79 6.20 -7.67
N TYR A 66 20.34 7.21 -8.32
CA TYR A 66 19.74 8.52 -8.55
C TYR A 66 19.97 8.97 -9.99
N GLY A 67 19.19 9.96 -10.43
CA GLY A 67 19.28 10.54 -11.76
C GLY A 67 18.33 9.89 -12.75
N GLY A 68 18.19 10.57 -13.92
CA GLY A 68 17.18 10.24 -14.90
C GLY A 68 15.76 10.54 -14.44
N SER A 69 14.82 10.03 -15.19
CA SER A 69 13.38 10.17 -14.91
C SER A 69 12.70 8.84 -15.18
N MET A 70 11.53 8.64 -14.60
CA MET A 70 10.74 7.42 -14.78
C MET A 70 9.25 7.73 -14.74
N THR A 71 8.46 6.81 -15.28
CA THR A 71 7.02 6.92 -15.24
C THR A 71 6.51 6.71 -13.80
N LEU A 72 5.31 7.22 -13.52
CA LEU A 72 4.63 6.99 -12.26
C LEU A 72 4.46 5.49 -11.99
N MET A 73 4.12 4.74 -13.05
CA MET A 73 3.97 3.27 -12.98
C MET A 73 5.27 2.58 -12.56
N ASP A 74 6.39 2.90 -13.22
CA ASP A 74 7.68 2.30 -12.89
C ASP A 74 8.16 2.70 -11.49
N ALA A 75 7.86 3.93 -11.07
CA ALA A 75 8.24 4.43 -9.77
C ALA A 75 7.53 3.68 -8.62
N LEU A 76 6.24 3.40 -8.76
CA LEU A 76 5.52 2.58 -7.78
C LEU A 76 5.94 1.11 -7.87
N ALA A 77 6.08 0.56 -9.08
CA ALA A 77 6.48 -0.82 -9.32
C ALA A 77 7.82 -1.14 -8.63
N ASN A 78 8.81 -0.26 -8.81
CA ASN A 78 10.14 -0.40 -8.22
C ASN A 78 10.27 0.25 -6.82
N SER A 79 9.17 0.72 -6.26
CA SER A 79 9.12 1.30 -4.90
C SER A 79 10.12 2.46 -4.67
N VAL A 80 10.31 3.35 -5.67
CA VAL A 80 11.32 4.41 -5.63
C VAL A 80 10.95 5.49 -4.61
N ASN A 81 11.81 5.68 -3.62
CA ASN A 81 11.55 6.57 -2.48
C ASN A 81 11.56 8.05 -2.88
N THR A 82 12.52 8.49 -3.68
CA THR A 82 12.64 9.91 -4.08
C THR A 82 11.48 10.38 -4.94
N VAL A 83 10.92 9.51 -5.80
CA VAL A 83 9.74 9.84 -6.59
C VAL A 83 8.51 9.95 -5.70
N THR A 84 8.33 8.99 -4.78
CA THR A 84 7.21 9.04 -3.83
C THR A 84 7.27 10.29 -2.95
N ALA A 85 8.46 10.68 -2.48
CA ALA A 85 8.64 11.92 -1.72
C ALA A 85 8.28 13.18 -2.51
N ARG A 86 8.59 13.21 -3.82
CA ARG A 86 8.16 14.32 -4.71
C ARG A 86 6.65 14.38 -4.85
N ILE A 87 6.01 13.24 -4.96
CA ILE A 87 4.55 13.17 -5.03
C ILE A 87 3.96 13.67 -3.72
N MET A 88 4.49 13.19 -2.58
CA MET A 88 4.07 13.65 -1.26
C MET A 88 4.25 15.17 -1.09
N ASP A 89 5.36 15.71 -1.56
CA ASP A 89 5.63 17.15 -1.50
C ASP A 89 4.64 17.99 -2.34
N LYS A 90 4.14 17.42 -3.44
CA LYS A 90 3.13 18.08 -4.29
C LYS A 90 1.72 18.00 -3.72
N VAL A 91 1.34 16.85 -3.16
CA VAL A 91 -0.01 16.60 -2.62
C VAL A 91 -0.17 17.20 -1.21
N GLY A 92 0.90 17.19 -0.44
CA GLY A 92 0.92 17.53 0.97
C GLY A 92 0.55 16.37 1.90
N PRO A 93 1.28 16.20 3.01
CA PRO A 93 1.06 15.09 3.94
C PRO A 93 -0.35 15.07 4.55
N GLN A 94 -0.95 16.23 4.82
CA GLN A 94 -2.31 16.30 5.40
C GLN A 94 -3.36 15.69 4.47
N THR A 95 -3.26 15.93 3.17
CA THR A 95 -4.19 15.33 2.18
C THR A 95 -4.16 13.81 2.22
N VAL A 96 -2.97 13.24 2.35
CA VAL A 96 -2.80 11.77 2.44
C VAL A 96 -3.33 11.24 3.76
N VAL A 97 -3.09 11.94 4.87
CA VAL A 97 -3.67 11.57 6.19
C VAL A 97 -5.19 11.58 6.15
N ASP A 98 -5.78 12.61 5.56
CA ASP A 98 -7.24 12.72 5.43
C ASP A 98 -7.82 11.59 4.56
N LEU A 99 -7.11 11.22 3.49
CA LEU A 99 -7.48 10.09 2.65
C LEU A 99 -7.48 8.78 3.44
N VAL A 100 -6.39 8.44 4.14
CA VAL A 100 -6.30 7.15 4.86
C VAL A 100 -7.31 7.08 6.02
N LYS A 101 -7.64 8.19 6.67
CA LYS A 101 -8.72 8.26 7.65
C LYS A 101 -10.08 7.96 7.02
N LYS A 102 -10.36 8.51 5.84
CA LYS A 102 -11.58 8.17 5.08
C LYS A 102 -11.60 6.70 4.65
N LEU A 103 -10.45 6.08 4.44
CA LEU A 103 -10.29 4.66 4.14
C LEU A 103 -10.34 3.75 5.38
N GLY A 104 -10.70 4.29 6.55
CA GLY A 104 -10.96 3.53 7.77
C GLY A 104 -9.75 3.27 8.66
N VAL A 105 -8.62 3.97 8.44
CA VAL A 105 -7.49 3.94 9.36
C VAL A 105 -7.84 4.75 10.61
N GLU A 106 -7.91 4.08 11.75
CA GLU A 106 -8.23 4.67 13.06
C GLU A 106 -6.96 5.02 13.84
N SER A 107 -5.84 4.38 13.52
CA SER A 107 -4.54 4.66 14.12
C SER A 107 -4.09 6.08 13.83
N GLU A 108 -3.30 6.63 14.73
CA GLU A 108 -2.71 7.96 14.54
C GLU A 108 -1.70 7.93 13.39
N VAL A 109 -1.89 8.82 12.42
CA VAL A 109 -0.97 9.07 11.32
C VAL A 109 -0.61 10.55 11.34
N LEU A 110 0.64 10.85 11.64
CA LEU A 110 1.11 12.24 11.68
C LEU A 110 1.29 12.80 10.27
N PRO A 111 0.85 14.04 10.00
CA PRO A 111 0.96 14.67 8.68
C PRO A 111 2.38 15.19 8.41
N VAL A 112 3.36 14.31 8.43
CA VAL A 112 4.77 14.62 8.16
C VAL A 112 5.23 13.99 6.85
N PRO A 113 6.22 14.58 6.14
CA PRO A 113 6.65 14.09 4.83
C PRO A 113 7.09 12.62 4.83
N SER A 114 7.67 12.13 5.93
CA SER A 114 8.20 10.76 6.04
C SER A 114 7.13 9.68 5.96
N ILE A 115 5.84 9.99 6.16
CA ILE A 115 4.76 9.02 5.94
C ILE A 115 4.71 8.53 4.49
N ALA A 116 5.30 9.27 3.54
CA ALA A 116 5.50 8.80 2.17
C ALA A 116 6.17 7.43 2.08
N LEU A 117 7.00 7.10 3.07
CA LEU A 117 7.71 5.83 3.18
C LEU A 117 7.09 4.88 4.22
N GLY A 118 5.92 5.25 4.77
CA GLY A 118 5.17 4.41 5.69
C GLY A 118 5.76 4.36 7.10
N THR A 119 6.11 5.51 7.67
CA THR A 119 6.57 5.61 9.05
C THR A 119 5.45 5.46 10.10
N ALA A 120 4.20 5.31 9.67
CA ALA A 120 3.08 5.07 10.56
C ALA A 120 2.99 3.60 10.99
N ASP A 121 2.59 3.37 12.25
CA ASP A 121 2.33 2.05 12.81
C ASP A 121 0.84 1.71 12.67
N LEU A 122 0.50 0.79 11.75
CA LEU A 122 -0.86 0.36 11.47
C LEU A 122 -1.01 -1.14 11.69
N SER A 123 -2.24 -1.58 11.90
CA SER A 123 -2.56 -3.00 11.97
C SER A 123 -2.79 -3.61 10.58
N VAL A 124 -2.64 -4.92 10.46
CA VAL A 124 -3.00 -5.65 9.24
C VAL A 124 -4.47 -5.43 8.89
N TYR A 125 -5.34 -5.40 9.88
CA TYR A 125 -6.77 -5.16 9.73
C TYR A 125 -7.07 -3.80 9.08
N GLU A 126 -6.43 -2.71 9.55
CA GLU A 126 -6.60 -1.38 8.98
C GLU A 126 -6.08 -1.33 7.53
N MET A 127 -4.91 -1.91 7.29
CA MET A 127 -4.30 -1.93 5.96
C MET A 127 -5.16 -2.72 4.96
N VAL A 128 -5.64 -3.91 5.32
CA VAL A 128 -6.53 -4.70 4.44
C VAL A 128 -7.83 -3.95 4.18
N GLY A 129 -8.44 -3.35 5.21
CA GLY A 129 -9.66 -2.55 5.05
C GLY A 129 -9.47 -1.37 4.11
N ALA A 130 -8.38 -0.63 4.25
CA ALA A 130 -8.06 0.50 3.39
C ALA A 130 -7.77 0.08 1.93
N TYR A 131 -7.02 -1.02 1.74
CA TYR A 131 -6.76 -1.56 0.40
C TYR A 131 -8.01 -2.13 -0.27
N ALA A 132 -8.95 -2.66 0.51
CA ALA A 132 -10.21 -3.18 -0.02
C ALA A 132 -11.02 -2.09 -0.75
N ALA A 133 -10.89 -0.82 -0.36
CA ALA A 133 -11.54 0.27 -1.07
C ALA A 133 -11.05 0.42 -2.52
N PHE A 134 -9.76 0.16 -2.81
CA PHE A 134 -9.27 0.16 -4.18
C PHE A 134 -9.90 -0.96 -5.02
N ALA A 135 -10.00 -2.18 -4.46
CA ALA A 135 -10.66 -3.31 -5.13
C ALA A 135 -12.17 -3.10 -5.29
N ASN A 136 -12.77 -2.31 -4.39
CA ASN A 136 -14.20 -1.98 -4.36
C ASN A 136 -14.52 -0.62 -5.00
N LYS A 137 -13.81 -0.27 -6.09
CA LYS A 137 -14.09 0.90 -6.92
C LYS A 137 -14.09 2.24 -6.17
N GLY A 138 -13.27 2.36 -5.13
CA GLY A 138 -13.14 3.57 -4.31
C GLY A 138 -14.10 3.65 -3.12
N VAL A 139 -14.95 2.65 -2.93
CA VAL A 139 -15.90 2.59 -1.81
C VAL A 139 -15.29 1.83 -0.64
N TYR A 140 -15.08 2.52 0.46
CA TYR A 140 -14.71 1.88 1.72
C TYR A 140 -15.91 1.16 2.32
N THR A 141 -15.71 -0.08 2.74
CA THR A 141 -16.68 -0.87 3.51
C THR A 141 -15.99 -1.36 4.76
N LYS A 142 -16.58 -1.08 5.92
CA LYS A 142 -16.00 -1.52 7.21
C LYS A 142 -15.96 -3.05 7.27
N PRO A 143 -14.77 -3.64 7.46
CA PRO A 143 -14.65 -5.09 7.52
C PRO A 143 -15.42 -5.68 8.70
N VAL A 144 -16.12 -6.78 8.45
CA VAL A 144 -16.88 -7.50 9.47
C VAL A 144 -16.60 -8.99 9.41
N MET A 145 -16.74 -9.67 10.55
CA MET A 145 -16.56 -11.12 10.66
C MET A 145 -17.89 -11.87 10.78
N VAL A 146 -18.95 -11.21 11.25
CA VAL A 146 -20.27 -11.81 11.44
C VAL A 146 -21.29 -11.00 10.67
N THR A 147 -21.87 -11.60 9.64
CA THR A 147 -22.85 -10.95 8.77
C THR A 147 -24.30 -11.16 9.20
N GLY A 148 -24.55 -12.15 10.03
CA GLY A 148 -25.87 -12.42 10.57
C GLY A 148 -25.85 -13.48 11.66
N ILE A 149 -26.89 -13.50 12.45
CA ILE A 149 -27.15 -14.51 13.48
C ILE A 149 -28.56 -15.05 13.25
N VAL A 150 -28.71 -16.36 13.19
CA VAL A 150 -30.00 -17.03 13.10
C VAL A 150 -30.17 -17.98 14.27
N ASP A 151 -31.41 -18.27 14.66
CA ASP A 151 -31.73 -19.28 15.65
C ASP A 151 -31.74 -20.69 15.03
N LYS A 152 -32.04 -21.71 15.84
CA LYS A 152 -32.11 -23.11 15.41
C LYS A 152 -33.24 -23.43 14.39
N ASN A 153 -34.14 -22.48 14.15
CA ASN A 153 -35.25 -22.57 13.21
C ASN A 153 -35.04 -21.68 11.98
N ASP A 154 -33.81 -21.21 11.76
CA ASP A 154 -33.41 -20.27 10.71
C ASP A 154 -34.08 -18.89 10.82
N THR A 155 -34.62 -18.51 11.98
CA THR A 155 -35.15 -17.17 12.22
C THR A 155 -33.98 -16.18 12.37
N VAL A 156 -33.98 -15.14 11.58
CA VAL A 156 -32.93 -14.11 11.64
C VAL A 156 -33.08 -13.32 12.93
N LEU A 157 -32.09 -13.44 13.83
CA LEU A 157 -32.01 -12.70 15.08
C LEU A 157 -31.24 -11.37 14.90
N TYR A 158 -30.28 -11.37 13.98
CA TYR A 158 -29.49 -10.19 13.66
C TYR A 158 -29.01 -10.26 12.22
N GLN A 159 -29.06 -9.14 11.53
CA GLN A 159 -28.50 -8.97 10.18
C GLN A 159 -27.59 -7.75 10.18
N PHE A 160 -26.37 -7.94 9.75
CA PHE A 160 -25.42 -6.85 9.61
C PHE A 160 -25.76 -5.99 8.39
N THR A 161 -25.77 -4.68 8.61
CA THR A 161 -25.86 -3.69 7.53
C THR A 161 -24.48 -3.10 7.30
N PRO A 162 -23.88 -3.24 6.10
CA PRO A 162 -22.58 -2.67 5.80
C PRO A 162 -22.53 -1.15 5.98
N GLU A 163 -21.54 -0.68 6.72
CA GLU A 163 -21.19 0.75 6.73
C GLU A 163 -20.29 1.02 5.53
N THR A 164 -20.80 1.75 4.54
CA THR A 164 -20.08 2.09 3.32
C THR A 164 -19.88 3.60 3.21
N ARG A 165 -18.82 3.98 2.50
CA ARG A 165 -18.47 5.38 2.29
C ARG A 165 -17.72 5.52 0.97
N ASP A 166 -18.20 6.42 0.10
CA ASP A 166 -17.47 6.80 -1.11
C ASP A 166 -16.27 7.65 -0.70
N VAL A 167 -15.08 7.20 -1.07
CA VAL A 167 -13.80 7.84 -0.69
C VAL A 167 -13.04 8.34 -1.90
N LEU A 168 -12.98 7.54 -2.95
CA LEU A 168 -12.30 7.85 -4.22
C LEU A 168 -13.27 7.63 -5.37
N SER A 169 -13.03 8.29 -6.49
CA SER A 169 -13.73 7.94 -7.73
C SER A 169 -13.35 6.54 -8.20
N GLU A 170 -14.23 5.91 -8.99
CA GLU A 170 -13.95 4.60 -9.60
C GLU A 170 -12.69 4.67 -10.47
N GLU A 171 -12.51 5.79 -11.19
CA GLU A 171 -11.35 6.03 -12.04
C GLU A 171 -10.05 6.10 -11.24
N THR A 172 -10.03 6.85 -10.14
CA THR A 172 -8.85 6.96 -9.26
C THR A 172 -8.50 5.60 -8.65
N ALA A 173 -9.49 4.86 -8.17
CA ALA A 173 -9.30 3.52 -7.63
C ALA A 173 -8.75 2.57 -8.71
N TYR A 174 -9.34 2.57 -9.91
CA TYR A 174 -8.91 1.75 -11.04
C TYR A 174 -7.46 2.04 -11.46
N VAL A 175 -7.11 3.32 -11.63
CA VAL A 175 -5.75 3.73 -12.00
C VAL A 175 -4.74 3.32 -10.92
N THR A 176 -5.10 3.48 -9.64
CA THR A 176 -4.24 3.04 -8.53
C THR A 176 -4.02 1.52 -8.54
N VAL A 177 -5.07 0.73 -8.80
CA VAL A 177 -4.95 -0.73 -8.96
C VAL A 177 -4.02 -1.06 -10.13
N LYS A 178 -4.14 -0.37 -11.28
CA LYS A 178 -3.26 -0.57 -12.44
C LYS A 178 -1.79 -0.27 -12.13
N LEU A 179 -1.51 0.76 -11.35
CA LEU A 179 -0.15 1.03 -10.86
C LEU A 179 0.37 -0.12 -9.98
N MET A 180 -0.47 -0.65 -9.09
CA MET A 180 -0.11 -1.79 -8.23
C MET A 180 0.04 -3.11 -9.00
N GLU A 181 -0.63 -3.31 -10.14
CA GLU A 181 -0.36 -4.44 -11.02
C GLU A 181 1.08 -4.41 -11.57
N GLY A 182 1.65 -3.23 -11.81
CA GLY A 182 3.04 -3.05 -12.20
C GLY A 182 4.02 -3.65 -11.18
N VAL A 183 3.71 -3.55 -9.89
CA VAL A 183 4.53 -4.11 -8.80
C VAL A 183 4.72 -5.62 -8.95
N THR A 184 3.67 -6.35 -9.30
CA THR A 184 3.72 -7.81 -9.46
C THR A 184 4.16 -8.25 -10.85
N ARG A 185 4.04 -7.38 -11.89
CA ARG A 185 4.48 -7.70 -13.26
C ARG A 185 5.99 -7.61 -13.44
N SER A 186 6.57 -6.49 -13.01
CA SER A 186 7.98 -6.17 -13.29
C SER A 186 8.68 -5.49 -12.14
N GLY A 187 7.99 -5.26 -11.03
CA GLY A 187 8.50 -4.53 -9.88
C GLY A 187 8.92 -5.44 -8.72
N SER A 188 8.86 -4.89 -7.52
CA SER A 188 9.33 -5.54 -6.28
C SER A 188 8.57 -6.83 -5.91
N GLY A 189 7.37 -7.03 -6.46
CA GLY A 189 6.56 -8.24 -6.30
C GLY A 189 6.59 -9.21 -7.49
N ALA A 190 7.46 -9.00 -8.48
CA ALA A 190 7.53 -9.81 -9.71
C ALA A 190 7.76 -11.30 -9.45
N ARG A 191 8.38 -11.63 -8.32
CA ARG A 191 8.59 -13.00 -7.87
C ARG A 191 7.33 -13.85 -7.78
N LEU A 192 6.16 -13.25 -7.55
CA LEU A 192 4.89 -13.97 -7.56
C LEU A 192 4.56 -14.60 -8.91
N ARG A 193 5.14 -14.08 -10.01
CA ARG A 193 4.84 -14.47 -11.39
C ARG A 193 5.95 -15.29 -12.04
N THR A 194 7.17 -15.14 -11.56
CA THR A 194 8.33 -15.77 -12.19
C THR A 194 8.73 -17.06 -11.47
N SER A 195 9.20 -18.02 -12.24
CA SER A 195 9.72 -19.30 -11.72
C SER A 195 11.03 -19.16 -10.92
N GLY A 196 11.49 -17.95 -10.68
CA GLY A 196 12.81 -17.70 -10.10
C GLY A 196 13.98 -18.06 -11.03
N ALA A 197 13.71 -18.79 -12.12
CA ALA A 197 14.73 -19.25 -13.03
C ALA A 197 15.22 -18.16 -13.99
N GLU A 198 14.36 -17.18 -14.30
CA GLU A 198 14.60 -16.25 -15.40
C GLU A 198 15.03 -14.84 -14.94
N THR A 199 14.81 -14.47 -13.69
CA THR A 199 14.94 -13.07 -13.24
C THR A 199 15.90 -12.83 -12.09
N TYR A 200 16.42 -13.87 -11.43
CA TYR A 200 17.29 -13.67 -10.28
C TYR A 200 18.55 -14.51 -10.32
N ARG A 201 19.58 -13.95 -9.71
CA ARG A 201 20.91 -14.54 -9.52
C ARG A 201 20.81 -15.99 -9.03
N ALA A 202 21.76 -16.83 -9.46
CA ALA A 202 21.76 -18.27 -9.16
C ALA A 202 21.73 -18.58 -7.65
N ASP A 203 22.33 -17.69 -6.84
CA ASP A 203 22.36 -17.74 -5.38
C ASP A 203 20.94 -17.62 -4.74
N TYR A 204 19.99 -16.98 -5.39
CA TYR A 204 18.61 -16.92 -4.90
C TYR A 204 17.82 -18.20 -5.16
N ARG A 205 18.24 -19.04 -6.10
CA ARG A 205 17.54 -20.30 -6.41
C ARG A 205 17.63 -21.30 -5.27
N GLU A 206 18.73 -21.30 -4.53
CA GLU A 206 18.97 -22.24 -3.42
C GLU A 206 18.25 -21.79 -2.13
N ILE A 207 18.14 -20.48 -1.92
CA ILE A 207 17.56 -19.90 -0.70
C ILE A 207 16.02 -19.90 -0.77
N ILE A 208 15.45 -19.84 -1.99
CA ILE A 208 14.01 -19.81 -2.20
C ILE A 208 13.52 -21.23 -2.39
N THR A 209 13.50 -21.96 -1.31
CA THR A 209 12.92 -23.29 -1.26
C THR A 209 11.42 -23.23 -1.49
N GLY A 210 11.00 -23.92 -2.51
CA GLY A 210 9.62 -24.29 -2.72
C GLY A 210 8.77 -23.19 -3.34
N TYR A 211 8.37 -23.48 -4.47
CA TYR A 211 7.30 -22.98 -5.32
C TYR A 211 7.61 -21.80 -6.19
N PRO A 212 7.67 -22.10 -7.46
CA PRO A 212 7.28 -21.12 -8.43
C PRO A 212 5.80 -20.82 -8.15
N TYR A 213 5.50 -19.67 -7.57
CA TYR A 213 4.11 -19.26 -7.44
C TYR A 213 3.49 -19.10 -8.83
N GLN A 214 4.25 -18.72 -9.85
CA GLN A 214 3.91 -18.66 -11.29
C GLN A 214 2.46 -18.23 -11.54
N PHE A 215 1.95 -17.29 -10.76
CA PHE A 215 0.62 -16.79 -10.95
C PHE A 215 0.49 -16.10 -12.32
N THR A 216 -0.45 -16.54 -13.12
CA THR A 216 -0.75 -15.97 -14.43
C THR A 216 -1.88 -14.94 -14.38
N ASN A 217 -2.76 -15.02 -13.40
CA ASN A 217 -3.86 -14.08 -13.20
C ASN A 217 -3.36 -12.68 -12.82
N PRO A 218 -4.08 -11.60 -13.16
CA PRO A 218 -3.78 -10.26 -12.70
C PRO A 218 -3.80 -10.19 -11.17
N ILE A 219 -2.74 -9.66 -10.58
CA ILE A 219 -2.61 -9.40 -9.15
C ILE A 219 -2.08 -7.98 -9.02
N ALA A 220 -2.81 -7.14 -8.29
CA ALA A 220 -2.31 -5.86 -7.84
C ALA A 220 -1.76 -6.02 -6.41
N GLY A 221 -0.71 -5.30 -6.07
CA GLY A 221 -0.17 -5.39 -4.72
C GLY A 221 0.98 -4.44 -4.46
N LYS A 222 1.47 -4.47 -3.24
CA LYS A 222 2.64 -3.70 -2.82
C LYS A 222 3.42 -4.44 -1.76
N THR A 223 4.73 -4.50 -1.95
CA THR A 223 5.69 -4.95 -0.94
C THR A 223 6.04 -3.81 0.02
N GLY A 224 6.28 -4.14 1.27
CA GLY A 224 6.81 -3.22 2.26
C GLY A 224 7.97 -3.86 3.01
N THR A 225 8.99 -3.08 3.23
CA THR A 225 10.11 -3.43 4.08
C THR A 225 10.39 -2.22 4.96
N THR A 226 10.57 -2.45 6.25
CA THR A 226 10.92 -1.40 7.18
C THR A 226 12.43 -1.29 7.34
N GLN A 227 12.88 -0.26 8.07
CA GLN A 227 14.30 -0.06 8.30
C GLN A 227 14.91 -1.28 8.99
N ASN A 228 16.14 -1.61 8.61
CA ASN A 228 16.88 -2.79 9.07
C ASN A 228 16.17 -4.13 8.82
N GLN A 229 15.22 -4.17 7.87
CA GLN A 229 14.44 -5.37 7.54
C GLN A 229 13.68 -5.96 8.74
N SER A 230 13.28 -5.09 9.70
CA SER A 230 12.59 -5.52 10.91
C SER A 230 11.21 -6.10 10.63
N ASP A 231 10.50 -5.56 9.62
CA ASP A 231 9.18 -6.03 9.20
C ASP A 231 9.13 -6.19 7.69
N GLY A 232 8.52 -7.28 7.26
CA GLY A 232 8.22 -7.56 5.86
C GLY A 232 6.70 -7.56 5.65
N TRP A 233 6.21 -6.73 4.72
CA TRP A 233 4.81 -6.62 4.38
C TRP A 233 4.54 -6.96 2.93
N PHE A 234 3.41 -7.59 2.69
CA PHE A 234 2.82 -7.67 1.37
C PHE A 234 1.30 -7.44 1.45
N MET A 235 0.84 -6.47 0.70
CA MET A 235 -0.58 -6.24 0.44
C MET A 235 -0.88 -6.66 -0.99
N GLY A 236 -1.83 -7.57 -1.17
CA GLY A 236 -2.19 -8.10 -2.48
C GLY A 236 -3.69 -8.13 -2.70
N MET A 237 -4.12 -7.98 -3.95
CA MET A 237 -5.52 -8.06 -4.32
C MET A 237 -5.73 -8.68 -5.70
N VAL A 238 -6.84 -9.36 -5.81
CA VAL A 238 -7.52 -9.79 -7.04
C VAL A 238 -8.97 -9.27 -6.97
N PRO A 239 -9.77 -9.34 -8.04
CA PRO A 239 -11.08 -8.67 -8.05
C PRO A 239 -12.01 -8.95 -6.88
N ASN A 240 -11.91 -10.13 -6.25
CA ASN A 240 -12.81 -10.60 -5.20
C ASN A 240 -12.11 -10.94 -3.87
N LEU A 241 -10.83 -10.61 -3.74
CA LEU A 241 -10.05 -10.91 -2.53
C LEU A 241 -8.96 -9.87 -2.32
N VAL A 242 -8.87 -9.35 -1.11
CA VAL A 242 -7.74 -8.55 -0.62
C VAL A 242 -7.09 -9.28 0.55
N THR A 243 -5.78 -9.35 0.54
CA THR A 243 -5.01 -10.03 1.59
C THR A 243 -3.83 -9.16 2.04
N GLY A 244 -3.47 -9.30 3.30
CA GLY A 244 -2.31 -8.64 3.89
C GLY A 244 -1.53 -9.60 4.79
N VAL A 245 -0.23 -9.49 4.70
CA VAL A 245 0.71 -10.22 5.53
C VAL A 245 1.79 -9.28 6.02
#